data_a33936d3c8c0dec675f6f1e56b9456c2
#
_entry.id   a33936d3c8c0dec675f6f1e56b9456c2
#
_cell.length_a   1.000
_cell.length_b   1.000
_cell.length_c   1.000
_cell.angle_alpha   90.00
_cell.angle_beta   90.00
_cell.angle_gamma   90.00
#
_symmetry.space_group_name_H-M   'P 1'
#
loop_
_entity.id
_entity.type
_entity.pdbx_description
1 polymer ?
#
loop_
_entity_poly.entity_id
_entity_poly.type
_entity_poly.pdbx_seq_one_letter_code
_entity_poly.pdbx_strand_id
1 'polypeptide(L)'
;MEVMSDKNIFNYPDTNSSRAGIEFLNRKFEKQKIAIIGLGGTGSYILDQVAKTPVKEIHIFDADVFQLHNAFRSPGAVSSEKLEAENGIMKVDYYYGIYSNMHAGITAHSKYVTLENVSELKDFSYVFISIDKNEVRYNLTKAFLNMGVTFIDVGIGVNKSELSEWCCSCYSWND
;
A
#
# COMPACT_ATOMS: atom_id res chain seq x y z
N MET A 1 7.31 -37.05 13.13
CA MET A 1 7.75 -35.98 12.23
C MET A 1 6.52 -35.12 11.96
N GLU A 2 6.30 -34.12 12.84
CA GLU A 2 5.15 -33.21 12.71
C GLU A 2 5.40 -32.35 11.47
N VAL A 3 4.54 -32.48 10.49
CA VAL A 3 4.42 -31.54 9.39
C VAL A 3 3.89 -30.24 10.01
N MET A 4 4.78 -29.31 10.32
CA MET A 4 4.37 -27.94 10.57
C MET A 4 3.64 -27.47 9.31
N SER A 5 2.32 -27.35 9.41
CA SER A 5 1.54 -26.71 8.39
C SER A 5 1.97 -25.24 8.39
N ASP A 6 2.86 -24.86 7.48
CA ASP A 6 3.10 -23.45 7.16
C ASP A 6 1.72 -22.87 6.83
N LYS A 7 1.18 -22.05 7.74
CA LYS A 7 -0.09 -21.38 7.50
C LYS A 7 0.13 -20.48 6.29
N ASN A 8 -0.45 -20.90 5.17
CA ASN A 8 -0.46 -20.07 3.97
C ASN A 8 -1.07 -18.72 4.36
N ILE A 9 -0.38 -17.63 4.06
CA ILE A 9 -0.86 -16.27 4.32
C ILE A 9 -2.09 -15.93 3.48
N PHE A 10 -2.27 -16.63 2.37
CA PHE A 10 -3.43 -16.48 1.50
C PHE A 10 -4.58 -17.37 1.96
N ASN A 11 -5.80 -16.88 1.84
CA ASN A 11 -7.04 -17.59 2.14
C ASN A 11 -7.35 -18.71 1.12
N TYR A 12 -6.65 -18.72 -0.02
CA TYR A 12 -6.70 -19.76 -1.05
C TYR A 12 -5.32 -19.96 -1.69
N PRO A 13 -5.07 -21.11 -2.34
CA PRO A 13 -3.74 -21.45 -2.87
C PRO A 13 -3.26 -20.49 -3.96
N ASP A 14 -1.99 -20.06 -3.85
CA ASP A 14 -1.29 -19.34 -4.92
C ASP A 14 -0.86 -20.33 -6.02
N THR A 15 -1.72 -20.55 -6.98
CA THR A 15 -1.44 -21.39 -8.13
C THR A 15 -0.65 -20.67 -9.23
N ASN A 16 -0.53 -19.34 -9.14
CA ASN A 16 0.22 -18.56 -10.13
C ASN A 16 1.73 -18.73 -9.95
N SER A 17 2.22 -18.70 -8.73
CA SER A 17 3.65 -18.92 -8.45
C SER A 17 4.10 -20.31 -8.84
N SER A 18 3.30 -21.36 -8.59
CA SER A 18 3.55 -22.71 -9.03
C SER A 18 3.58 -22.83 -10.55
N ARG A 19 2.60 -22.24 -11.23
CA ARG A 19 2.53 -22.25 -12.69
C ARG A 19 3.71 -21.53 -13.35
N ALA A 20 4.19 -20.45 -12.72
CA ALA A 20 5.32 -19.67 -13.21
C ALA A 20 6.68 -20.24 -12.76
N GLY A 21 6.72 -21.21 -11.87
CA GLY A 21 7.96 -21.79 -11.32
C GLY A 21 8.78 -20.81 -10.48
N ILE A 22 8.11 -19.86 -9.80
CA ILE A 22 8.73 -18.78 -9.04
C ILE A 22 8.56 -18.93 -7.51
N GLU A 23 8.12 -20.07 -7.02
CA GLU A 23 7.89 -20.34 -5.59
C GLU A 23 9.12 -20.06 -4.71
N PHE A 24 10.32 -20.25 -5.27
CA PHE A 24 11.56 -19.94 -4.56
C PHE A 24 11.72 -18.45 -4.20
N LEU A 25 11.07 -17.56 -4.96
CA LEU A 25 11.05 -16.12 -4.68
C LEU A 25 10.13 -15.80 -3.50
N ASN A 26 9.07 -16.57 -3.30
CA ASN A 26 8.09 -16.35 -2.24
C ASN A 26 8.74 -16.37 -0.86
N ARG A 27 9.73 -17.25 -0.64
CA ARG A 27 10.46 -17.33 0.62
C ARG A 27 11.16 -16.03 1.03
N LYS A 28 11.48 -15.15 0.08
CA LYS A 28 12.07 -13.84 0.35
C LYS A 28 11.05 -12.86 0.95
N PHE A 29 9.77 -13.07 0.66
CA PHE A 29 8.68 -12.19 1.09
C PHE A 29 8.00 -12.65 2.37
N GLU A 30 7.98 -13.95 2.67
CA GLU A 30 7.25 -14.57 3.78
C GLU A 30 7.59 -14.03 5.18
N LYS A 31 8.71 -13.34 5.33
CA LYS A 31 9.13 -12.71 6.59
C LYS A 31 8.98 -11.20 6.59
N GLN A 32 8.62 -10.62 5.46
CA GLN A 32 8.59 -9.17 5.30
C GLN A 32 7.33 -8.57 5.95
N LYS A 33 7.52 -7.41 6.54
CA LYS A 33 6.46 -6.58 7.10
C LYS A 33 6.46 -5.24 6.35
N ILE A 34 5.37 -4.95 5.66
CA ILE A 34 5.27 -3.80 4.75
C ILE A 34 4.26 -2.79 5.28
N ALA A 35 4.62 -1.52 5.25
CA ALA A 35 3.71 -0.42 5.49
C ALA A 35 3.43 0.35 4.19
N ILE A 36 2.19 0.75 3.97
CA ILE A 36 1.77 1.62 2.88
C ILE A 36 1.10 2.85 3.49
N ILE A 37 1.70 4.01 3.29
CA ILE A 37 1.24 5.29 3.85
C ILE A 37 0.58 6.10 2.73
N GLY A 38 -0.73 6.31 2.84
CA GLY A 38 -1.56 6.94 1.83
C GLY A 38 -2.14 5.93 0.83
N LEU A 39 -3.47 5.89 0.74
CA LEU A 39 -4.24 5.01 -0.15
C LEU A 39 -4.98 5.82 -1.23
N GLY A 40 -4.28 6.80 -1.78
CA GLY A 40 -4.71 7.51 -2.98
C GLY A 40 -4.57 6.66 -4.25
N GLY A 41 -4.53 7.30 -5.41
CA GLY A 41 -4.38 6.60 -6.69
C GLY A 41 -3.17 5.65 -6.69
N THR A 42 -1.97 6.13 -6.37
CA THR A 42 -0.74 5.32 -6.39
C THR A 42 -0.71 4.27 -5.27
N GLY A 43 -1.03 4.66 -4.02
CA GLY A 43 -0.96 3.74 -2.87
C GLY A 43 -1.93 2.57 -2.96
N SER A 44 -3.11 2.77 -3.55
CA SER A 44 -4.07 1.69 -3.76
C SER A 44 -3.58 0.65 -4.78
N TYR A 45 -2.87 1.07 -5.85
CA TYR A 45 -2.24 0.14 -6.80
C TYR A 45 -1.04 -0.59 -6.18
N ILE A 46 -0.25 0.08 -5.31
CA ILE A 46 0.80 -0.59 -4.55
C ILE A 46 0.19 -1.67 -3.67
N LEU A 47 -0.88 -1.36 -2.95
CA LEU A 47 -1.59 -2.36 -2.15
C LEU A 47 -2.09 -3.52 -3.00
N ASP A 48 -2.67 -3.26 -4.17
CA ASP A 48 -3.14 -4.30 -5.08
C ASP A 48 -2.03 -5.28 -5.48
N GLN A 49 -0.83 -4.78 -5.74
CA GLN A 49 0.32 -5.61 -6.09
C GLN A 49 0.88 -6.34 -4.87
N VAL A 50 1.07 -5.64 -3.75
CA VAL A 50 1.66 -6.21 -2.53
C VAL A 50 0.75 -7.27 -1.91
N ALA A 51 -0.57 -7.07 -1.91
CA ALA A 51 -1.53 -8.05 -1.40
C ALA A 51 -1.55 -9.38 -2.16
N LYS A 52 -0.99 -9.41 -3.37
CA LYS A 52 -0.82 -10.62 -4.20
C LYS A 52 0.53 -11.30 -3.99
N THR A 53 1.34 -10.83 -3.06
CA THR A 53 2.62 -11.43 -2.67
C THR A 53 2.52 -12.07 -1.29
N PRO A 54 3.28 -13.11 -0.97
CA PRO A 54 3.19 -13.82 0.31
C PRO A 54 3.95 -13.10 1.44
N VAL A 55 3.86 -11.78 1.51
CA VAL A 55 4.44 -11.01 2.63
C VAL A 55 3.70 -11.33 3.93
N LYS A 56 4.41 -11.33 5.04
CA LYS A 56 3.86 -11.72 6.33
C LYS A 56 2.78 -10.76 6.83
N GLU A 57 3.05 -9.46 6.74
CA GLU A 57 2.16 -8.43 7.27
C GLU A 57 2.13 -7.23 6.31
N ILE A 58 0.94 -6.70 6.07
CA ILE A 58 0.70 -5.49 5.30
C ILE A 58 -0.09 -4.54 6.17
N HIS A 59 0.51 -3.40 6.53
CA HIS A 59 -0.16 -2.36 7.31
C HIS A 59 -0.47 -1.18 6.40
N ILE A 60 -1.73 -0.81 6.32
CA ILE A 60 -2.22 0.29 5.48
C ILE A 60 -2.65 1.47 6.35
N PHE A 61 -2.17 2.68 6.02
CA PHE A 61 -2.39 3.90 6.79
C PHE A 61 -3.02 4.98 5.91
N ASP A 62 -4.21 5.41 6.23
CA ASP A 62 -4.90 6.56 5.62
C ASP A 62 -6.03 6.99 6.57
N ALA A 63 -6.30 8.29 6.71
CA ALA A 63 -7.39 8.79 7.53
C ALA A 63 -8.49 9.49 6.71
N ASP A 64 -8.44 9.38 5.39
CA ASP A 64 -9.45 9.95 4.52
C ASP A 64 -10.60 8.97 4.29
N VAL A 65 -11.76 9.54 3.96
CA VAL A 65 -12.94 8.81 3.49
C VAL A 65 -12.77 8.45 2.01
N PHE A 66 -13.25 7.28 1.62
CA PHE A 66 -13.35 6.88 0.22
C PHE A 66 -14.48 7.67 -0.45
N GLN A 67 -14.15 8.40 -1.51
CA GLN A 67 -15.07 9.26 -2.24
C GLN A 67 -15.20 8.81 -3.70
N LEU A 68 -16.26 9.26 -4.38
CA LEU A 68 -16.56 8.90 -5.76
C LEU A 68 -15.36 9.06 -6.71
N HIS A 69 -14.60 10.15 -6.59
CA HIS A 69 -13.41 10.37 -7.44
C HIS A 69 -12.28 9.35 -7.18
N ASN A 70 -12.27 8.68 -6.03
CA ASN A 70 -11.31 7.61 -5.75
C ASN A 70 -11.61 6.37 -6.59
N ALA A 71 -12.88 6.08 -6.89
CA ALA A 71 -13.28 4.95 -7.73
C ALA A 71 -12.63 4.98 -9.13
N PHE A 72 -12.42 6.18 -9.69
CA PHE A 72 -11.78 6.35 -10.99
C PHE A 72 -10.23 6.23 -10.96
N ARG A 73 -9.64 6.17 -9.76
CA ARG A 73 -8.18 6.09 -9.55
C ARG A 73 -7.77 4.85 -8.74
N SER A 74 -8.70 3.94 -8.51
CA SER A 74 -8.50 2.72 -7.72
C SER A 74 -8.39 1.50 -8.61
N PRO A 75 -7.72 0.44 -8.16
CA PRO A 75 -7.76 -0.85 -8.83
C PRO A 75 -9.19 -1.40 -8.88
N GLY A 76 -9.51 -2.05 -10.00
CA GLY A 76 -10.83 -2.64 -10.21
C GLY A 76 -11.90 -1.63 -10.57
N ALA A 77 -13.16 -2.05 -10.49
CA ALA A 77 -14.35 -1.23 -10.71
C ALA A 77 -15.34 -1.48 -9.57
N VAL A 78 -15.75 -0.42 -8.90
CA VAL A 78 -16.77 -0.47 -7.85
C VAL A 78 -18.14 -0.26 -8.45
N SER A 79 -19.16 -1.01 -8.01
CA SER A 79 -20.52 -0.80 -8.46
C SER A 79 -21.15 0.43 -7.79
N SER A 80 -22.17 1.01 -8.44
CA SER A 80 -22.94 2.15 -7.88
C SER A 80 -23.58 1.79 -6.55
N GLU A 81 -24.15 0.60 -6.46
CA GLU A 81 -24.79 0.11 -5.23
C GLU A 81 -23.78 0.02 -4.06
N LYS A 82 -22.56 -0.41 -4.36
CA LYS A 82 -21.50 -0.50 -3.34
C LYS A 82 -21.04 0.90 -2.91
N LEU A 83 -20.92 1.85 -3.84
CA LEU A 83 -20.58 3.25 -3.53
C LEU A 83 -21.65 3.91 -2.65
N GLU A 84 -22.92 3.65 -2.91
CA GLU A 84 -24.02 4.19 -2.11
C GLU A 84 -24.08 3.55 -0.72
N ALA A 85 -23.91 2.22 -0.63
CA ALA A 85 -23.95 1.48 0.62
C ALA A 85 -22.76 1.81 1.54
N GLU A 86 -21.59 2.08 0.97
CA GLU A 86 -20.35 2.38 1.69
C GLU A 86 -20.05 3.89 1.75
N ASN A 87 -21.05 4.75 1.55
CA ASN A 87 -20.88 6.19 1.63
C ASN A 87 -20.35 6.62 2.99
N GLY A 88 -19.17 7.26 3.00
CA GLY A 88 -18.50 7.67 4.24
C GLY A 88 -17.56 6.63 4.86
N ILE A 89 -17.35 5.48 4.21
CA ILE A 89 -16.35 4.49 4.67
C ILE A 89 -14.92 5.08 4.59
N MET A 90 -14.08 4.73 5.55
CA MET A 90 -12.66 5.09 5.51
C MET A 90 -11.96 4.33 4.36
N LYS A 91 -11.01 4.98 3.68
CA LYS A 91 -10.25 4.31 2.59
C LYS A 91 -9.60 3.00 3.07
N VAL A 92 -9.02 3.00 4.26
CA VAL A 92 -8.40 1.78 4.81
C VAL A 92 -9.38 0.65 5.00
N ASP A 93 -10.60 0.93 5.46
CA ASP A 93 -11.64 -0.09 5.68
C ASP A 93 -12.20 -0.61 4.34
N TYR A 94 -12.37 0.29 3.36
CA TYR A 94 -12.77 -0.08 2.00
C TYR A 94 -11.78 -1.08 1.38
N TYR A 95 -10.49 -0.75 1.39
CA TYR A 95 -9.46 -1.63 0.82
C TYR A 95 -9.22 -2.88 1.66
N TYR A 96 -9.30 -2.79 2.98
CA TYR A 96 -9.26 -3.96 3.85
C TYR A 96 -10.37 -4.95 3.49
N GLY A 97 -11.60 -4.48 3.31
CA GLY A 97 -12.74 -5.32 2.91
C GLY A 97 -12.54 -6.05 1.58
N ILE A 98 -11.76 -5.48 0.66
CA ILE A 98 -11.43 -6.11 -0.63
C ILE A 98 -10.31 -7.15 -0.47
N TYR A 99 -9.15 -6.72 0.07
CA TYR A 99 -7.93 -7.52 0.01
C TYR A 99 -7.79 -8.54 1.13
N SER A 100 -8.51 -8.38 2.26
CA SER A 100 -8.58 -9.39 3.31
C SER A 100 -9.27 -10.69 2.86
N ASN A 101 -10.04 -10.66 1.78
CA ASN A 101 -10.58 -11.86 1.16
C ASN A 101 -9.50 -12.77 0.56
N MET A 102 -8.36 -12.19 0.20
CA MET A 102 -7.22 -12.91 -0.38
C MET A 102 -6.09 -13.11 0.64
N HIS A 103 -5.70 -12.05 1.34
CA HIS A 103 -4.49 -12.00 2.17
C HIS A 103 -4.84 -11.79 3.65
N ALA A 104 -4.55 -12.78 4.49
CA ALA A 104 -4.92 -12.76 5.91
C ALA A 104 -4.08 -11.80 6.78
N GLY A 105 -2.92 -11.35 6.29
CA GLY A 105 -1.97 -10.51 7.04
C GLY A 105 -2.17 -9.01 6.89
N ILE A 106 -3.32 -8.53 6.44
CA ILE A 106 -3.59 -7.10 6.27
C ILE A 106 -4.13 -6.49 7.57
N THR A 107 -3.62 -5.33 7.94
CA THR A 107 -4.08 -4.53 9.08
C THR A 107 -4.37 -3.09 8.63
N ALA A 108 -5.58 -2.63 8.87
CA ALA A 108 -6.01 -1.27 8.54
C ALA A 108 -5.82 -0.32 9.72
N HIS A 109 -5.29 0.87 9.44
CA HIS A 109 -5.08 1.94 10.42
C HIS A 109 -5.73 3.23 9.92
N SER A 110 -6.89 3.60 10.46
CA SER A 110 -7.62 4.84 10.15
C SER A 110 -6.96 6.04 10.82
N LYS A 111 -5.66 6.25 10.54
CA LYS A 111 -4.86 7.37 11.08
C LYS A 111 -3.80 7.81 10.10
N TYR A 112 -3.43 9.08 10.16
CA TYR A 112 -2.25 9.59 9.46
C TYR A 112 -0.96 9.16 10.17
N VAL A 113 0.08 8.89 9.40
CA VAL A 113 1.44 8.79 9.92
C VAL A 113 2.02 10.20 10.02
N THR A 114 2.47 10.56 11.22
CA THR A 114 3.05 11.85 11.57
C THR A 114 4.40 11.63 12.27
N LEU A 115 5.13 12.72 12.55
CA LEU A 115 6.38 12.62 13.32
C LEU A 115 6.19 12.08 14.75
N GLU A 116 4.98 12.18 15.29
CA GLU A 116 4.67 11.69 16.63
C GLU A 116 4.55 10.17 16.69
N ASN A 117 4.07 9.54 15.60
CA ASN A 117 3.82 8.10 15.57
C ASN A 117 4.69 7.33 14.56
N VAL A 118 5.58 8.01 13.82
CA VAL A 118 6.47 7.40 12.81
C VAL A 118 7.37 6.30 13.40
N SER A 119 7.68 6.39 14.68
CA SER A 119 8.49 5.38 15.40
C SER A 119 7.82 4.00 15.47
N GLU A 120 6.50 3.91 15.33
CA GLU A 120 5.78 2.64 15.24
C GLU A 120 6.19 1.83 14.00
N LEU A 121 6.77 2.49 12.99
CA LEU A 121 7.18 1.86 11.73
C LEU A 121 8.65 1.40 11.71
N LYS A 122 9.36 1.48 12.85
CA LYS A 122 10.78 1.16 12.95
C LYS A 122 11.12 -0.29 12.54
N ASP A 123 10.22 -1.23 12.86
CA ASP A 123 10.44 -2.66 12.65
C ASP A 123 9.86 -3.16 11.32
N PHE A 124 9.45 -2.24 10.43
CA PHE A 124 8.99 -2.60 9.11
C PHE A 124 10.16 -2.85 8.15
N SER A 125 10.02 -3.88 7.32
CA SER A 125 11.03 -4.22 6.31
C SER A 125 11.08 -3.16 5.20
N TYR A 126 9.90 -2.69 4.77
CA TYR A 126 9.75 -1.65 3.74
C TYR A 126 8.56 -0.76 4.05
N VAL A 127 8.70 0.53 3.77
CA VAL A 127 7.63 1.52 3.88
C VAL A 127 7.43 2.21 2.53
N PHE A 128 6.22 2.14 1.98
CA PHE A 128 5.84 2.93 0.81
C PHE A 128 5.21 4.24 1.25
N ILE A 129 5.73 5.36 0.75
CA ILE A 129 5.19 6.70 1.02
C ILE A 129 4.46 7.17 -0.23
N SER A 130 3.12 7.25 -0.17
CA SER A 130 2.25 7.64 -1.27
C SER A 130 1.33 8.80 -0.88
N ILE A 131 1.92 9.83 -0.28
CA ILE A 131 1.22 11.03 0.20
C ILE A 131 1.44 12.17 -0.80
N ASP A 132 0.40 12.95 -1.08
CA ASP A 132 0.44 14.10 -2.00
C ASP A 132 1.00 15.38 -1.36
N LYS A 133 1.01 15.49 -0.02
CA LYS A 133 1.50 16.65 0.72
C LYS A 133 3.02 16.63 0.83
N ASN A 134 3.70 17.44 0.03
CA ASN A 134 5.17 17.48 -0.04
C ASN A 134 5.86 17.72 1.31
N GLU A 135 5.33 18.59 2.16
CA GLU A 135 5.90 18.87 3.49
C GLU A 135 5.87 17.62 4.38
N VAL A 136 4.74 16.90 4.41
CA VAL A 136 4.59 15.67 5.19
C VAL A 136 5.54 14.59 4.67
N ARG A 137 5.62 14.42 3.35
CA ARG A 137 6.55 13.48 2.69
C ARG A 137 7.99 13.76 3.09
N TYR A 138 8.43 15.00 2.97
CA TYR A 138 9.78 15.41 3.33
C TYR A 138 10.12 15.11 4.79
N ASN A 139 9.20 15.45 5.71
CA ASN A 139 9.40 15.19 7.13
C ASN A 139 9.48 13.69 7.45
N LEU A 140 8.60 12.88 6.85
CA LEU A 140 8.63 11.41 7.01
C LEU A 140 9.88 10.79 6.41
N THR A 141 10.30 11.23 5.21
CA THR A 141 11.53 10.77 4.57
C THR A 141 12.74 11.00 5.46
N LYS A 142 12.88 12.20 6.04
CA LYS A 142 13.95 12.48 7.01
C LYS A 142 13.88 11.59 8.24
N ALA A 143 12.69 11.36 8.78
CA ALA A 143 12.51 10.50 9.95
C ALA A 143 12.93 9.06 9.66
N PHE A 144 12.52 8.50 8.51
CA PHE A 144 12.90 7.15 8.10
C PHE A 144 14.40 7.00 7.85
N LEU A 145 15.04 7.99 7.21
CA LEU A 145 16.50 8.02 7.06
C LEU A 145 17.21 7.98 8.41
N ASN A 146 16.76 8.80 9.37
CA ASN A 146 17.36 8.85 10.71
C ASN A 146 17.15 7.55 11.51
N MET A 147 16.04 6.85 11.27
CA MET A 147 15.74 5.56 11.91
C MET A 147 16.38 4.36 11.21
N GLY A 148 16.95 4.54 10.01
CA GLY A 148 17.49 3.45 9.20
C GLY A 148 16.41 2.51 8.65
N VAL A 149 15.18 2.99 8.47
CA VAL A 149 14.07 2.23 7.88
C VAL A 149 14.14 2.33 6.37
N THR A 150 14.07 1.21 5.68
CA THR A 150 14.02 1.19 4.21
C THR A 150 12.65 1.68 3.73
N PHE A 151 12.65 2.68 2.87
CA PHE A 151 11.40 3.22 2.30
C PHE A 151 11.52 3.48 0.80
N ILE A 152 10.35 3.57 0.16
CA ILE A 152 10.20 3.91 -1.25
C ILE A 152 9.21 5.08 -1.31
N ASP A 153 9.69 6.25 -1.72
CA ASP A 153 8.85 7.42 -1.94
C ASP A 153 8.31 7.40 -3.38
N VAL A 154 6.99 7.29 -3.50
CA VAL A 154 6.29 7.19 -4.78
C VAL A 154 5.42 8.42 -5.00
N GLY A 155 6.04 9.53 -5.37
CA GLY A 155 5.34 10.77 -5.72
C GLY A 155 5.20 10.90 -7.23
N ILE A 156 3.98 11.12 -7.72
CA ILE A 156 3.71 11.50 -9.10
C ILE A 156 3.15 12.91 -9.10
N GLY A 157 3.84 13.84 -9.77
CA GLY A 157 3.33 15.18 -10.04
C GLY A 157 2.81 15.28 -11.47
N VAL A 158 1.58 15.75 -11.64
CA VAL A 158 1.04 16.13 -12.95
C VAL A 158 0.89 17.64 -12.99
N ASN A 159 1.66 18.30 -13.84
CA ASN A 159 1.59 19.74 -14.04
C ASN A 159 0.90 20.04 -15.37
N LYS A 160 -0.07 20.96 -15.34
CA LYS A 160 -0.65 21.50 -16.56
C LYS A 160 0.24 22.62 -17.06
N SER A 161 0.87 22.43 -18.22
CA SER A 161 1.59 23.53 -18.90
C SER A 161 0.58 24.48 -19.56
N GLU A 162 0.93 25.74 -19.69
CA GLU A 162 0.10 26.74 -20.38
C GLU A 162 -0.09 26.44 -21.87
N LEU A 163 0.70 25.52 -22.42
CA LEU A 163 0.69 25.09 -23.84
C LEU A 163 -0.15 23.84 -24.10
N SER A 164 -1.17 23.53 -23.30
CA SER A 164 -2.08 22.39 -23.48
C SER A 164 -1.43 20.97 -23.53
N GLU A 165 -0.16 20.83 -23.26
CA GLU A 165 0.52 19.54 -23.17
C GLU A 165 0.66 19.09 -21.71
N TRP A 166 0.27 17.83 -21.45
CA TRP A 166 0.39 17.22 -20.13
C TRP A 166 1.80 16.63 -20.00
N CYS A 167 2.57 17.13 -19.04
CA CYS A 167 3.88 16.56 -18.70
C CYS A 167 3.77 15.77 -17.40
N CYS A 168 4.12 14.49 -17.44
CA CYS A 168 4.25 13.65 -16.27
C CYS A 168 5.71 13.67 -15.81
N SER A 169 6.01 14.29 -14.67
CA SER A 169 7.35 14.29 -14.10
C SER A 169 7.41 13.29 -12.92
N CYS A 170 8.22 12.25 -13.10
CA CYS A 170 8.62 11.39 -11.99
C CYS A 170 9.87 12.01 -11.34
N TYR A 171 9.79 12.32 -10.05
CA TYR A 171 10.96 12.72 -9.29
C TYR A 171 11.61 11.46 -8.70
N SER A 172 12.75 11.07 -9.26
CA SER A 172 13.67 10.17 -8.57
C SER A 172 14.68 11.04 -7.81
N TRP A 173 14.74 10.89 -6.51
CA TRP A 173 15.83 11.46 -5.72
C TRP A 173 17.04 10.52 -5.87
N ASN A 174 18.00 10.95 -6.67
CA ASN A 174 19.36 10.44 -6.62
C ASN A 174 20.18 11.46 -5.84
N ASP A 175 20.84 10.99 -4.78
CA ASP A 175 21.85 11.60 -3.89
C ASP A 175 21.33 12.51 -2.79
#